data_7d9b8d350bd7f3fd924ca6a79d01ba8e
#
_entry.id   7d9b8d350bd7f3fd924ca6a79d01ba8e
#
_cell.length_a   1.000
_cell.length_b   1.000
_cell.length_c   1.000
_cell.angle_alpha   90.00
_cell.angle_beta   90.00
_cell.angle_gamma   90.00
#
_symmetry.space_group_name_H-M   'P 1'
#
loop_
_entity.id
_entity.type
_entity.pdbx_description
1 polymer ?
#
loop_
_entity_poly.entity_id
_entity_poly.type
_entity_poly.pdbx_seq_one_letter_code
_entity_poly.pdbx_strand_id
1 'polypeptide(L)'
;MEYGSIEREIHIEATPDVVYEVISTPEHIREWWPEEAEFESVPGGTGSISFRGRSGSEVHQVPLTVVEAVPPRRFAFRWVYDSGEVATPTNSLLVTFDLVPSGAGTLVRFSETGFREKGWEAAVLEEQYREHVSGWDYFLPRLVTYAVRQVSA
;
A
#
# COMPACT_ATOMS: atom_id res chain seq x y z
N MET A 1 7.46 -8.18 18.20
CA MET A 1 6.81 -9.45 17.87
C MET A 1 7.07 -9.79 16.43
N GLU A 2 7.58 -10.98 16.21
CA GLU A 2 7.90 -11.43 14.87
C GLU A 2 6.62 -11.58 14.03
N TYR A 3 6.73 -11.21 12.77
CA TYR A 3 5.66 -11.32 11.77
C TYR A 3 4.37 -10.57 12.13
N GLY A 4 4.48 -9.55 12.96
CA GLY A 4 3.32 -8.76 13.36
C GLY A 4 3.11 -7.53 12.51
N SER A 5 4.18 -6.87 12.10
CA SER A 5 4.10 -5.64 11.29
C SER A 5 5.33 -5.48 10.41
N ILE A 6 5.14 -4.71 9.33
CA ILE A 6 6.22 -4.27 8.47
C ILE A 6 6.26 -2.76 8.62
N GLU A 7 7.42 -2.20 8.95
CA GLU A 7 7.57 -0.75 9.12
C GLU A 7 8.78 -0.28 8.34
N ARG A 8 8.61 0.80 7.59
CA ARG A 8 9.68 1.39 6.77
C ARG A 8 9.60 2.91 6.83
N GLU A 9 10.75 3.54 6.82
CA GLU A 9 10.83 5.00 6.66
C GLU A 9 11.62 5.27 5.40
N ILE A 10 11.07 6.09 4.51
CA ILE A 10 11.74 6.46 3.27
C ILE A 10 11.63 7.96 3.07
N HIS A 11 12.68 8.56 2.52
CA HIS A 11 12.68 9.97 2.19
C HIS A 11 12.50 10.13 0.68
N ILE A 12 11.57 10.99 0.29
CA ILE A 12 11.29 11.26 -1.13
C ILE A 12 11.52 12.74 -1.40
N GLU A 13 12.30 13.05 -2.43
CA GLU A 13 12.59 14.42 -2.86
C GLU A 13 11.41 14.98 -3.65
N ALA A 14 10.26 15.04 -3.01
CA ALA A 14 9.02 15.60 -3.56
C ALA A 14 8.20 16.11 -2.39
N THR A 15 7.36 17.13 -2.62
CA THR A 15 6.54 17.70 -1.57
C THR A 15 5.47 16.71 -1.11
N PRO A 16 4.94 16.86 0.12
CA PRO A 16 3.86 15.99 0.57
C PRO A 16 2.66 15.95 -0.36
N ASP A 17 2.32 17.06 -1.00
CA ASP A 17 1.21 17.12 -1.95
C ASP A 17 1.42 16.16 -3.12
N VAL A 18 2.63 16.18 -3.69
CA VAL A 18 2.97 15.30 -4.82
C VAL A 18 2.98 13.85 -4.37
N VAL A 19 3.61 13.56 -3.23
CA VAL A 19 3.69 12.19 -2.71
C VAL A 19 2.29 11.66 -2.41
N TYR A 20 1.43 12.50 -1.81
CA TYR A 20 0.07 12.08 -1.51
C TYR A 20 -0.70 11.68 -2.76
N GLU A 21 -0.62 12.46 -3.84
CA GLU A 21 -1.26 12.12 -5.09
C GLU A 21 -0.77 10.78 -5.63
N VAL A 22 0.55 10.56 -5.57
CA VAL A 22 1.17 9.35 -6.09
C VAL A 22 0.73 8.09 -5.32
N ILE A 23 0.54 8.20 -4.01
CA ILE A 23 0.16 7.04 -3.19
C ILE A 23 -1.34 6.81 -3.09
N SER A 24 -2.15 7.78 -3.50
CA SER A 24 -3.60 7.72 -3.29
C SER A 24 -4.44 7.72 -4.57
N THR A 25 -3.85 8.05 -5.69
CA THR A 25 -4.57 8.13 -6.97
C THR A 25 -4.35 6.84 -7.77
N PRO A 26 -5.42 6.12 -8.14
CA PRO A 26 -5.28 4.84 -8.87
C PRO A 26 -4.41 4.94 -10.12
N GLU A 27 -4.53 6.01 -10.92
CA GLU A 27 -3.74 6.20 -12.13
C GLU A 27 -2.24 6.27 -11.83
N HIS A 28 -1.86 6.82 -10.67
CA HIS A 28 -0.47 6.88 -10.25
C HIS A 28 -0.02 5.56 -9.60
N ILE A 29 -0.89 4.97 -8.76
CA ILE A 29 -0.56 3.74 -8.04
C ILE A 29 -0.12 2.63 -8.98
N ARG A 30 -0.81 2.45 -10.10
CA ARG A 30 -0.48 1.38 -11.05
C ARG A 30 0.84 1.59 -11.78
N GLU A 31 1.46 2.76 -11.64
CA GLU A 31 2.76 3.03 -12.24
C GLU A 31 3.92 2.52 -11.37
N TRP A 32 3.68 2.35 -10.08
CA TRP A 32 4.75 1.93 -9.19
C TRP A 32 4.44 0.66 -8.38
N TRP A 33 3.19 0.25 -8.25
CA TRP A 33 2.81 -0.88 -7.42
C TRP A 33 2.10 -2.00 -8.20
N PRO A 34 0.76 -2.05 -8.36
CA PRO A 34 0.10 -3.14 -9.08
C PRO A 34 0.03 -2.88 -10.59
N GLU A 35 -0.42 -3.88 -11.32
CA GLU A 35 -0.66 -3.73 -12.76
C GLU A 35 -1.86 -2.84 -13.03
N GLU A 36 -2.89 -2.96 -12.20
CA GLU A 36 -4.12 -2.18 -12.32
C GLU A 36 -4.62 -1.78 -10.95
N ALA A 37 -5.27 -0.62 -10.87
CA ALA A 37 -5.87 -0.12 -9.65
C ALA A 37 -7.12 0.67 -9.99
N GLU A 38 -8.19 0.41 -9.26
CA GLU A 38 -9.47 1.10 -9.46
C GLU A 38 -10.19 1.18 -8.12
N PHE A 39 -10.29 2.36 -7.55
CA PHE A 39 -11.01 2.58 -6.29
C PHE A 39 -11.27 4.07 -6.09
N GLU A 40 -12.16 4.39 -5.15
CA GLU A 40 -12.41 5.78 -4.78
C GLU A 40 -11.50 6.15 -3.60
N SER A 41 -10.71 7.22 -3.76
CA SER A 41 -9.72 7.67 -2.76
C SER A 41 -10.33 8.55 -1.69
N VAL A 42 -11.41 8.09 -1.09
CA VAL A 42 -12.10 8.78 0.00
C VAL A 42 -12.34 7.79 1.13
N PRO A 43 -12.50 8.25 2.38
CA PRO A 43 -12.79 7.33 3.49
C PRO A 43 -14.03 6.51 3.18
N GLY A 44 -13.92 5.19 3.32
CA GLY A 44 -15.00 4.27 2.99
C GLY A 44 -15.06 3.87 1.52
N GLY A 45 -14.23 4.49 0.67
CA GLY A 45 -14.18 4.13 -0.75
C GLY A 45 -13.68 2.71 -0.96
N THR A 46 -14.28 2.01 -1.92
CA THR A 46 -13.93 0.61 -2.19
C THR A 46 -13.50 0.44 -3.63
N GLY A 47 -12.82 -0.66 -3.90
CA GLY A 47 -12.39 -1.01 -5.23
C GLY A 47 -11.48 -2.22 -5.20
N SER A 48 -10.54 -2.26 -6.13
CA SER A 48 -9.61 -3.38 -6.21
C SER A 48 -8.30 -2.98 -6.87
N ILE A 49 -7.29 -3.80 -6.64
CA ILE A 49 -6.01 -3.72 -7.34
C ILE A 49 -5.74 -5.10 -7.93
N SER A 50 -5.00 -5.14 -9.01
CA SER A 50 -4.75 -6.40 -9.71
C SER A 50 -3.26 -6.60 -9.98
N PHE A 51 -2.79 -7.80 -9.73
CA PHE A 51 -1.42 -8.22 -9.98
C PHE A 51 -1.40 -9.35 -10.98
N ARG A 52 -0.41 -9.37 -11.89
CA ARG A 52 -0.19 -10.49 -12.79
C ARG A 52 0.73 -11.51 -12.14
N GLY A 53 0.40 -12.79 -12.33
CA GLY A 53 1.26 -13.87 -11.92
C GLY A 53 2.53 -13.92 -12.78
N ARG A 54 3.50 -14.72 -12.35
CA ARG A 54 4.79 -14.86 -13.05
C ARG A 54 4.66 -15.30 -14.49
N SER A 55 3.65 -16.11 -14.79
CA SER A 55 3.40 -16.59 -16.15
C SER A 55 2.78 -15.53 -17.04
N GLY A 56 2.31 -14.43 -16.46
CA GLY A 56 1.62 -13.37 -17.18
C GLY A 56 0.19 -13.70 -17.58
N SER A 57 -0.26 -14.93 -17.34
CA SER A 57 -1.61 -15.38 -17.70
C SER A 57 -2.60 -15.30 -16.52
N GLU A 58 -2.11 -15.29 -15.29
CA GLU A 58 -2.95 -15.19 -14.12
C GLU A 58 -3.04 -13.75 -13.63
N VAL A 59 -4.28 -13.32 -13.33
CA VAL A 59 -4.52 -12.00 -12.77
C VAL A 59 -5.13 -12.20 -11.38
N HIS A 60 -4.47 -11.69 -10.36
CA HIS A 60 -4.97 -11.73 -9.00
C HIS A 60 -5.60 -10.39 -8.66
N GLN A 61 -6.91 -10.36 -8.54
CA GLN A 61 -7.65 -9.16 -8.15
C GLN A 61 -7.86 -9.19 -6.65
N VAL A 62 -7.42 -8.12 -5.98
CA VAL A 62 -7.49 -8.00 -4.53
C VAL A 62 -8.41 -6.84 -4.18
N PRO A 63 -9.48 -7.07 -3.40
CA PRO A 63 -10.33 -5.96 -2.97
C PRO A 63 -9.59 -5.03 -2.02
N LEU A 64 -10.02 -3.77 -2.03
CA LEU A 64 -9.39 -2.71 -1.25
C LEU A 64 -10.45 -1.76 -0.72
N THR A 65 -10.32 -1.36 0.54
CA THR A 65 -11.19 -0.37 1.17
C THR A 65 -10.35 0.73 1.79
N VAL A 66 -10.60 1.97 1.40
CA VAL A 66 -9.90 3.13 1.96
C VAL A 66 -10.43 3.40 3.37
N VAL A 67 -9.54 3.46 4.35
CA VAL A 67 -9.88 3.70 5.75
C VAL A 67 -9.72 5.16 6.10
N GLU A 68 -8.60 5.76 5.70
CA GLU A 68 -8.34 7.18 5.95
C GLU A 68 -7.79 7.84 4.69
N ALA A 69 -8.22 9.06 4.44
CA ALA A 69 -7.72 9.87 3.34
C ALA A 69 -7.68 11.31 3.84
N VAL A 70 -6.52 11.73 4.35
CA VAL A 70 -6.30 13.05 4.94
C VAL A 70 -5.16 13.74 4.18
N PRO A 71 -5.45 14.36 3.02
CA PRO A 71 -4.42 15.02 2.22
C PRO A 71 -3.79 16.20 2.96
N PRO A 72 -2.51 16.40 2.86
CA PRO A 72 -1.48 15.53 2.30
C PRO A 72 -0.72 14.75 3.38
N ARG A 73 -1.39 14.34 4.44
CA ARG A 73 -0.76 13.78 5.66
C ARG A 73 -0.83 12.28 5.80
N ARG A 74 -1.97 11.68 5.48
CA ARG A 74 -2.16 10.26 5.74
C ARG A 74 -3.09 9.63 4.72
N PHE A 75 -2.68 8.44 4.25
CA PHE A 75 -3.53 7.60 3.42
C PHE A 75 -3.42 6.17 3.93
N ALA A 76 -4.54 5.54 4.23
CA ALA A 76 -4.57 4.19 4.77
C ALA A 76 -5.68 3.38 4.13
N PHE A 77 -5.41 2.11 3.88
CA PHE A 77 -6.41 1.21 3.30
C PHE A 77 -6.24 -0.20 3.84
N ARG A 78 -7.34 -0.97 3.77
CA ARG A 78 -7.31 -2.40 4.07
C ARG A 78 -7.40 -3.18 2.78
N TRP A 79 -6.70 -4.31 2.74
CA TRP A 79 -6.68 -5.19 1.59
C TRP A 79 -6.45 -6.64 2.05
N VAL A 80 -6.35 -7.59 1.11
CA VAL A 80 -6.13 -9.02 1.41
C VAL A 80 -7.28 -9.57 2.25
N TYR A 81 -8.51 -9.36 1.76
CA TYR A 81 -9.72 -9.96 2.31
C TYR A 81 -10.53 -10.51 1.14
N ASP A 82 -11.52 -11.36 1.44
CA ASP A 82 -12.31 -12.01 0.40
C ASP A 82 -13.28 -11.06 -0.28
N SER A 83 -13.43 -11.23 -1.60
CA SER A 83 -14.40 -10.45 -2.36
C SER A 83 -15.81 -10.67 -1.81
N GLY A 84 -16.54 -9.57 -1.68
CA GLY A 84 -17.90 -9.62 -1.12
C GLY A 84 -17.95 -9.46 0.38
N GLU A 85 -16.79 -9.51 1.07
CA GLU A 85 -16.74 -9.24 2.49
C GLU A 85 -16.46 -7.76 2.74
N VAL A 86 -16.82 -7.30 3.93
CA VAL A 86 -16.45 -5.97 4.41
C VAL A 86 -15.12 -6.10 5.15
N ALA A 87 -14.17 -5.23 4.84
CA ALA A 87 -12.87 -5.24 5.51
C ALA A 87 -13.01 -4.94 7.00
N THR A 88 -12.39 -5.75 7.85
CA THR A 88 -12.39 -5.59 9.29
C THR A 88 -10.96 -5.74 9.82
N PRO A 89 -10.70 -5.37 11.10
CA PRO A 89 -9.38 -5.56 11.69
C PRO A 89 -8.91 -7.01 11.76
N THR A 90 -9.83 -7.98 11.64
CA THR A 90 -9.47 -9.40 11.78
C THR A 90 -9.44 -10.17 10.46
N ASN A 91 -9.97 -9.60 9.37
CA ASN A 91 -10.00 -10.32 8.10
C ASN A 91 -9.06 -9.72 7.04
N SER A 92 -8.34 -8.66 7.37
CA SER A 92 -7.59 -7.89 6.36
C SER A 92 -6.30 -7.32 6.94
N LEU A 93 -5.44 -6.86 6.02
CA LEU A 93 -4.21 -6.16 6.39
C LEU A 93 -4.43 -4.67 6.21
N LEU A 94 -3.80 -3.87 7.08
CA LEU A 94 -3.90 -2.40 7.02
C LEU A 94 -2.56 -1.83 6.57
N VAL A 95 -2.60 -1.09 5.47
CA VAL A 95 -1.44 -0.33 4.99
C VAL A 95 -1.66 1.13 5.33
N THR A 96 -0.65 1.76 5.90
CA THR A 96 -0.70 3.18 6.28
C THR A 96 0.52 3.91 5.75
N PHE A 97 0.28 5.04 5.11
CA PHE A 97 1.32 5.98 4.70
C PHE A 97 1.12 7.25 5.50
N ASP A 98 2.09 7.60 6.36
CA ASP A 98 2.12 8.88 7.05
C ASP A 98 3.18 9.76 6.40
N LEU A 99 2.80 10.95 5.99
CA LEU A 99 3.67 11.88 5.28
C LEU A 99 4.03 13.04 6.18
N VAL A 100 5.33 13.23 6.39
CA VAL A 100 5.84 14.31 7.23
C VAL A 100 6.75 15.19 6.37
N PRO A 101 6.49 16.52 6.30
CA PRO A 101 7.40 17.40 5.58
C PRO A 101 8.82 17.29 6.15
N SER A 102 9.82 17.20 5.29
CA SER A 102 11.21 17.04 5.70
C SER A 102 12.11 17.82 4.73
N GLY A 103 12.51 19.02 5.15
CA GLY A 103 13.24 19.91 4.26
C GLY A 103 12.39 20.26 3.06
N ALA A 104 12.93 20.09 1.86
CA ALA A 104 12.19 20.31 0.62
C ALA A 104 11.43 19.07 0.17
N GLY A 105 11.55 17.96 0.90
CA GLY A 105 10.95 16.70 0.53
C GLY A 105 9.96 16.18 1.57
N THR A 106 9.78 14.87 1.58
CA THR A 106 8.82 14.20 2.47
C THR A 106 9.44 12.97 3.10
N LEU A 107 9.26 12.83 4.41
CA LEU A 107 9.57 11.59 5.10
C LEU A 107 8.28 10.77 5.08
N VAL A 108 8.33 9.59 4.48
CA VAL A 108 7.18 8.67 4.42
C VAL A 108 7.38 7.58 5.47
N ARG A 109 6.44 7.48 6.39
CA ARG A 109 6.40 6.39 7.36
C ARG A 109 5.36 5.41 6.90
N PHE A 110 5.84 4.27 6.43
CA PHE A 110 5.01 3.19 5.89
C PHE A 110 4.86 2.08 6.92
N SER A 111 3.65 1.54 7.04
CA SER A 111 3.45 0.33 7.84
C SER A 111 2.39 -0.56 7.22
N GLU A 112 2.55 -1.86 7.44
CA GLU A 112 1.52 -2.84 7.12
C GLU A 112 1.33 -3.72 8.36
N THR A 113 0.10 -3.81 8.83
CA THR A 113 -0.24 -4.53 10.07
C THR A 113 -1.44 -5.43 9.84
N GLY A 114 -1.74 -6.30 10.82
CA GLY A 114 -2.88 -7.19 10.75
C GLY A 114 -2.53 -8.64 10.46
N PHE A 115 -1.25 -8.95 10.28
CA PHE A 115 -0.82 -10.31 9.95
C PHE A 115 -1.25 -11.33 11.01
N ARG A 116 -1.12 -10.98 12.28
CA ARG A 116 -1.50 -11.87 13.37
C ARG A 116 -3.00 -11.98 13.55
N GLU A 117 -3.69 -10.86 13.33
CA GLU A 117 -5.14 -10.77 13.49
C GLU A 117 -5.91 -11.59 12.44
N LYS A 118 -5.26 -11.89 11.32
CA LYS A 118 -5.86 -12.72 10.26
C LYS A 118 -6.13 -14.16 10.71
N GLY A 119 -5.46 -14.62 11.77
CA GLY A 119 -5.67 -15.96 12.28
C GLY A 119 -5.01 -17.07 11.47
N TRP A 120 -4.03 -16.72 10.62
CA TRP A 120 -3.30 -17.72 9.85
C TRP A 120 -2.48 -18.65 10.75
N GLU A 121 -2.34 -19.91 10.34
CA GLU A 121 -1.41 -20.83 10.98
C GLU A 121 0.01 -20.27 10.92
N ALA A 122 0.86 -20.68 11.86
CA ALA A 122 2.21 -20.15 11.98
C ALA A 122 3.02 -20.19 10.66
N ALA A 123 2.95 -21.30 9.94
CA ALA A 123 3.68 -21.45 8.68
C ALA A 123 3.13 -20.51 7.60
N VAL A 124 1.80 -20.37 7.52
CA VAL A 124 1.17 -19.47 6.56
C VAL A 124 1.46 -18.01 6.92
N LEU A 125 1.40 -17.68 8.21
CA LEU A 125 1.72 -16.34 8.68
C LEU A 125 3.15 -15.94 8.29
N GLU A 126 4.12 -16.82 8.53
CA GLU A 126 5.51 -16.55 8.16
C GLU A 126 5.67 -16.36 6.65
N GLU A 127 5.04 -17.25 5.86
CA GLU A 127 5.10 -17.17 4.41
C GLU A 127 4.53 -15.85 3.88
N GLN A 128 3.33 -15.50 4.33
CA GLN A 128 2.67 -14.26 3.91
C GLN A 128 3.47 -13.03 4.34
N TYR A 129 3.97 -13.04 5.56
CA TYR A 129 4.77 -11.94 6.05
C TYR A 129 6.02 -11.74 5.19
N ARG A 130 6.75 -12.82 4.89
CA ARG A 130 7.97 -12.75 4.08
C ARG A 130 7.69 -12.31 2.65
N GLU A 131 6.57 -12.75 2.07
CA GLU A 131 6.17 -12.32 0.74
C GLU A 131 5.88 -10.82 0.71
N HIS A 132 5.21 -10.31 1.74
CA HIS A 132 4.91 -8.88 1.83
C HIS A 132 6.17 -8.05 2.07
N VAL A 133 7.08 -8.52 2.92
CA VAL A 133 8.38 -7.86 3.12
C VAL A 133 9.11 -7.74 1.78
N SER A 134 9.20 -8.85 1.05
CA SER A 134 9.86 -8.89 -0.24
C SER A 134 9.20 -7.96 -1.25
N GLY A 135 7.87 -7.96 -1.27
CA GLY A 135 7.09 -7.11 -2.16
C GLY A 135 7.30 -5.64 -1.88
N TRP A 136 7.17 -5.22 -0.63
CA TRP A 136 7.35 -3.82 -0.29
C TRP A 136 8.78 -3.34 -0.49
N ASP A 137 9.77 -4.18 -0.18
CA ASP A 137 11.17 -3.82 -0.42
C ASP A 137 11.47 -3.71 -1.92
N TYR A 138 10.65 -4.31 -2.77
CA TYR A 138 10.73 -4.12 -4.22
C TYR A 138 9.96 -2.88 -4.68
N PHE A 139 8.73 -2.69 -4.19
CA PHE A 139 7.86 -1.63 -4.69
C PHE A 139 8.13 -0.25 -4.10
N LEU A 140 8.54 -0.14 -2.84
CA LEU A 140 8.79 1.16 -2.23
C LEU A 140 9.89 1.96 -2.93
N PRO A 141 11.02 1.34 -3.36
CA PRO A 141 12.00 2.09 -4.17
C PRO A 141 11.42 2.58 -5.50
N ARG A 142 10.49 1.82 -6.08
CA ARG A 142 9.81 2.25 -7.32
C ARG A 142 8.93 3.47 -7.07
N LEU A 143 8.28 3.51 -5.91
CA LEU A 143 7.50 4.67 -5.48
C LEU A 143 8.39 5.91 -5.41
N VAL A 144 9.56 5.79 -4.79
CA VAL A 144 10.50 6.92 -4.66
C VAL A 144 10.88 7.45 -6.05
N THR A 145 11.27 6.56 -6.94
CA THR A 145 11.69 6.93 -8.30
C THR A 145 10.56 7.59 -9.07
N TYR A 146 9.38 7.01 -9.00
CA TYR A 146 8.21 7.52 -9.71
C TYR A 146 7.80 8.90 -9.20
N ALA A 147 7.74 9.07 -7.87
CA ALA A 147 7.34 10.34 -7.27
C ALA A 147 8.27 11.48 -7.65
N VAL A 148 9.58 11.23 -7.66
CA VAL A 148 10.57 12.23 -8.04
C VAL A 148 10.38 12.66 -9.51
N ARG A 149 10.03 11.73 -10.39
CA ARG A 149 9.75 12.05 -11.79
C ARG A 149 8.57 13.01 -11.96
N GLN A 150 7.59 12.91 -11.06
CA GLN A 150 6.42 13.80 -11.14
C GLN A 150 6.77 15.25 -10.85
N VAL A 151 7.79 15.49 -10.04
CA VAL A 151 8.27 16.85 -9.77
C VAL A 151 8.95 17.43 -10.98
N SER A 152 9.64 16.61 -11.76
CA SER A 152 10.42 17.05 -12.93
C SER A 152 9.58 17.19 -14.20
N ALA A 153 8.37 16.68 -14.18
CA ALA A 153 7.51 16.68 -15.36
C ALA A 153 6.86 18.03 -15.62
#